data_9978d5123bb342ce9f6645898b650796
#
_entry.id   9978d5123bb342ce9f6645898b650796
#
_cell.length_a   1.000
_cell.length_b   1.000
_cell.length_c   1.000
_cell.angle_alpha   90.00
_cell.angle_beta   90.00
_cell.angle_gamma   90.00
#
_symmetry.space_group_name_H-M   'P 1'
#
loop_
_entity.id
_entity.type
_entity.pdbx_description
1 polymer ?
#
loop_
_entity_poly.entity_id
_entity_poly.type
_entity_poly.pdbx_seq_one_letter_code
_entity_poly.pdbx_strand_id
1 'polypeptide(L)'
;CVAKEVPGARVVAVEISETAASLARENCERLVPGRVEVIHADATDPLVLHDLNGQVDVVVSNPPYVPAGAVEDTETEQHEPTVALYGGGPDGLEIPIDVLVRSVALLRTGGVLVMEHDHEQGALLRAAALGAGFKQAETGQDLTGRDRYLRAVR
;
A
#
# COMPACT_ATOMS: atom_id res chain seq x y z
N CYS A 1 6.13 -9.24 8.53
CA CYS A 1 5.84 -10.61 8.02
C CYS A 1 6.77 -10.99 6.87
N VAL A 2 6.78 -10.27 5.70
CA VAL A 2 7.57 -10.66 4.51
C VAL A 2 9.04 -10.97 4.83
N ALA A 3 9.75 -10.07 5.50
CA ALA A 3 11.15 -10.27 5.85
C ALA A 3 11.42 -11.51 6.75
N LYS A 4 10.43 -11.92 7.53
CA LYS A 4 10.53 -13.10 8.39
C LYS A 4 10.25 -14.39 7.62
N GLU A 5 9.20 -14.38 6.79
CA GLU A 5 8.68 -15.57 6.12
C GLU A 5 9.42 -15.89 4.81
N VAL A 6 10.08 -14.90 4.19
CA VAL A 6 10.80 -15.07 2.93
C VAL A 6 12.31 -14.86 3.15
N PRO A 7 13.09 -15.94 3.40
CA PRO A 7 14.53 -15.84 3.53
C PRO A 7 15.16 -15.26 2.26
N GLY A 8 16.02 -14.25 2.41
CA GLY A 8 16.70 -13.61 1.29
C GLY A 8 15.94 -12.44 0.65
N ALA A 9 14.68 -12.18 1.01
CA ALA A 9 13.99 -10.97 0.54
C ALA A 9 14.68 -9.71 1.08
N ARG A 10 14.96 -8.75 0.21
CA ARG A 10 15.24 -7.36 0.58
C ARG A 10 13.88 -6.66 0.72
N VAL A 11 13.64 -6.05 1.86
CA VAL A 11 12.38 -5.36 2.14
C VAL A 11 12.66 -3.89 2.39
N VAL A 12 11.94 -3.01 1.70
CA VAL A 12 11.94 -1.56 1.95
C VAL A 12 10.52 -1.18 2.31
N ALA A 13 10.36 -0.49 3.44
CA ALA A 13 9.09 0.05 3.91
C ALA A 13 9.12 1.59 3.81
N VAL A 14 8.03 2.18 3.34
CA VAL A 14 7.84 3.63 3.24
C VAL A 14 6.73 4.03 4.20
N GLU A 15 6.98 5.04 5.02
CA GLU A 15 6.04 5.56 6.01
C GLU A 15 6.12 7.08 6.06
N ILE A 16 4.97 7.75 5.95
CA ILE A 16 4.87 9.22 5.94
C ILE A 16 4.96 9.85 7.34
N SER A 17 4.58 9.11 8.38
CA SER A 17 4.68 9.57 9.76
C SER A 17 6.05 9.25 10.34
N GLU A 18 6.83 10.26 10.73
CA GLU A 18 8.14 10.03 11.37
C GLU A 18 8.03 9.22 12.67
N THR A 19 6.97 9.45 13.45
CA THR A 19 6.72 8.69 14.68
C THR A 19 6.47 7.21 14.38
N ALA A 20 5.63 6.92 13.39
CA ALA A 20 5.35 5.55 12.96
C ALA A 20 6.58 4.89 12.32
N ALA A 21 7.33 5.63 11.50
CA ALA A 21 8.59 5.17 10.91
C ALA A 21 9.63 4.82 11.98
N SER A 22 9.74 5.63 13.03
CA SER A 22 10.65 5.36 14.15
C SER A 22 10.27 4.08 14.89
N LEU A 23 8.99 3.90 15.20
CA LEU A 23 8.49 2.67 15.82
C LEU A 23 8.67 1.44 14.92
N ALA A 24 8.45 1.62 13.61
CA ALA A 24 8.68 0.55 12.63
C ALA A 24 10.16 0.12 12.59
N ARG A 25 11.10 1.07 12.62
CA ARG A 25 12.55 0.78 12.69
C ARG A 25 12.90 -0.01 13.94
N GLU A 26 12.41 0.42 15.10
CA GLU A 26 12.63 -0.30 16.37
C GLU A 26 12.09 -1.73 16.32
N ASN A 27 10.87 -1.91 15.84
CA ASN A 27 10.24 -3.22 15.70
C ASN A 27 11.00 -4.12 14.70
N CYS A 28 11.44 -3.58 13.56
CA CYS A 28 12.21 -4.32 12.57
C CYS A 28 13.56 -4.75 13.14
N GLU A 29 14.27 -3.87 13.83
CA GLU A 29 15.56 -4.22 14.45
C GLU A 29 15.42 -5.31 15.51
N ARG A 30 14.35 -5.26 16.29
CA ARG A 30 14.08 -6.29 17.32
C ARG A 30 13.70 -7.66 16.74
N LEU A 31 12.91 -7.69 15.66
CA LEU A 31 12.30 -8.92 15.14
C LEU A 31 13.06 -9.54 13.96
N VAL A 32 13.67 -8.73 13.14
CA VAL A 32 14.34 -9.11 11.88
C VAL A 32 15.55 -8.18 11.61
N PRO A 33 16.57 -8.17 12.51
CA PRO A 33 17.64 -7.19 12.48
C PRO A 33 18.33 -7.12 11.12
N GLY A 34 18.50 -5.89 10.60
CA GLY A 34 19.14 -5.62 9.32
C GLY A 34 18.39 -6.12 8.07
N ARG A 35 17.12 -6.57 8.20
CA ARG A 35 16.38 -7.17 7.08
C ARG A 35 15.37 -6.22 6.42
N VAL A 36 15.05 -5.11 7.05
CA VAL A 36 14.07 -4.13 6.56
C VAL A 36 14.67 -2.74 6.62
N GLU A 37 14.69 -2.06 5.50
CA GLU A 37 15.01 -0.64 5.41
C GLU A 37 13.69 0.15 5.56
N VAL A 38 13.60 1.04 6.55
CA VAL A 38 12.41 1.89 6.76
C VAL A 38 12.75 3.33 6.39
N ILE A 39 12.07 3.85 5.38
CA ILE A 39 12.25 5.19 4.83
C ILE A 39 11.07 6.07 5.26
N HIS A 40 11.39 7.23 5.85
CA HIS A 40 10.40 8.27 6.10
C HIS A 40 10.19 9.07 4.82
N ALA A 41 9.10 8.82 4.11
CA ALA A 41 8.75 9.48 2.86
C ALA A 41 7.27 9.32 2.55
N ASP A 42 6.78 10.09 1.58
CA ASP A 42 5.43 9.95 1.01
C ASP A 42 5.45 8.86 -0.08
N ALA A 43 4.62 7.83 0.07
CA ALA A 43 4.49 6.75 -0.91
C ALA A 43 3.84 7.19 -2.23
N THR A 44 3.17 8.35 -2.26
CA THR A 44 2.56 8.94 -3.46
C THR A 44 3.55 9.78 -4.26
N ASP A 45 4.71 10.15 -3.67
CA ASP A 45 5.75 10.90 -4.39
C ASP A 45 6.26 10.07 -5.60
N PRO A 46 6.16 10.59 -6.83
CA PRO A 46 6.62 9.88 -8.02
C PRO A 46 8.13 9.58 -8.02
N LEU A 47 8.90 10.23 -7.16
CA LEU A 47 10.34 10.03 -7.03
C LEU A 47 10.72 9.08 -5.88
N VAL A 48 9.77 8.70 -5.02
CA VAL A 48 10.09 7.79 -3.90
C VAL A 48 10.63 6.47 -4.44
N LEU A 49 11.77 6.01 -3.91
CA LEU A 49 12.44 4.77 -4.33
C LEU A 49 12.75 4.71 -5.84
N HIS A 50 13.00 5.86 -6.52
CA HIS A 50 13.20 5.89 -7.97
C HIS A 50 14.35 4.97 -8.45
N ASP A 51 15.37 4.76 -7.61
CA ASP A 51 16.49 3.84 -7.89
C ASP A 51 16.04 2.37 -8.01
N LEU A 52 14.84 2.04 -7.52
CA LEU A 52 14.26 0.70 -7.59
C LEU A 52 13.28 0.53 -8.77
N ASN A 53 13.15 1.52 -9.64
CA ASN A 53 12.25 1.43 -10.80
C ASN A 53 12.54 0.19 -11.65
N GLY A 54 11.50 -0.58 -11.92
CA GLY A 54 11.56 -1.81 -12.73
C GLY A 54 12.28 -2.99 -12.06
N GLN A 55 12.57 -2.93 -10.76
CA GLN A 55 13.35 -3.94 -10.05
C GLN A 55 12.57 -4.66 -8.94
N VAL A 56 11.43 -4.13 -8.52
CA VAL A 56 10.67 -4.67 -7.40
C VAL A 56 9.83 -5.87 -7.84
N ASP A 57 9.89 -6.97 -7.11
CA ASP A 57 9.11 -8.18 -7.36
C ASP A 57 7.67 -8.03 -6.87
N VAL A 58 7.49 -7.45 -5.69
CA VAL A 58 6.18 -7.33 -5.03
C VAL A 58 6.08 -6.00 -4.32
N VAL A 59 4.97 -5.30 -4.53
CA VAL A 59 4.55 -4.17 -3.70
C VAL A 59 3.34 -4.61 -2.89
N VAL A 60 3.38 -4.37 -1.58
CA VAL A 60 2.24 -4.58 -0.68
C VAL A 60 1.88 -3.26 -0.04
N SER A 61 0.61 -2.88 -0.06
CA SER A 61 0.12 -1.63 0.51
C SER A 61 -1.22 -1.82 1.21
N ASN A 62 -1.37 -1.15 2.36
CA ASN A 62 -2.65 -0.84 2.97
C ASN A 62 -2.72 0.69 3.08
N PRO A 63 -3.07 1.38 1.99
CA PRO A 63 -3.15 2.83 2.00
C PRO A 63 -4.41 3.28 2.74
N PRO A 64 -4.49 4.54 3.21
CA PRO A 64 -5.75 5.11 3.63
C PRO A 64 -6.72 5.10 2.45
N TYR A 65 -7.96 4.68 2.68
CA TYR A 65 -8.98 4.52 1.63
C TYR A 65 -10.38 5.01 2.05
N VAL A 66 -10.54 5.55 3.24
CA VAL A 66 -11.84 6.06 3.72
C VAL A 66 -12.23 7.31 2.94
N PRO A 67 -13.47 7.41 2.40
CA PRO A 67 -13.95 8.58 1.71
C PRO A 67 -14.00 9.82 2.60
N ALA A 68 -13.72 10.99 2.05
CA ALA A 68 -13.85 12.25 2.78
C ALA A 68 -15.29 12.45 3.27
N GLY A 69 -15.46 12.65 4.58
CA GLY A 69 -16.78 12.85 5.20
C GLY A 69 -17.56 11.57 5.52
N ALA A 70 -16.99 10.39 5.28
CA ALA A 70 -17.55 9.17 5.86
C ALA A 70 -17.44 9.25 7.39
N VAL A 71 -18.53 8.87 8.06
CA VAL A 71 -18.56 8.82 9.53
C VAL A 71 -18.02 7.46 9.93
N GLU A 72 -16.76 7.44 10.33
CA GLU A 72 -16.20 6.31 11.05
C GLU A 72 -16.82 6.22 12.45
N ASP A 73 -16.71 5.06 13.08
CA ASP A 73 -17.14 4.97 14.46
C ASP A 73 -16.27 5.90 15.35
N THR A 74 -16.86 6.37 16.45
CA THR A 74 -16.24 7.37 17.33
C THR A 74 -14.89 6.90 17.90
N GLU A 75 -14.66 5.60 17.99
CA GLU A 75 -13.42 5.02 18.52
C GLU A 75 -12.29 5.14 17.50
N THR A 76 -12.56 4.86 16.24
CA THR A 76 -11.59 5.02 15.14
C THR A 76 -11.20 6.48 14.95
N GLU A 77 -12.17 7.41 14.90
CA GLU A 77 -11.89 8.85 14.76
C GLU A 77 -11.03 9.43 15.90
N GLN A 78 -11.18 8.92 17.12
CA GLN A 78 -10.45 9.45 18.29
C GLN A 78 -9.04 8.89 18.45
N HIS A 79 -8.75 7.72 17.89
CA HIS A 79 -7.52 6.99 18.17
C HIS A 79 -6.61 6.81 16.94
N GLU A 80 -7.13 6.92 15.73
CA GLU A 80 -6.32 6.80 14.52
C GLU A 80 -6.00 8.18 13.90
N PRO A 81 -4.76 8.41 13.48
CA PRO A 81 -4.40 9.64 12.76
C PRO A 81 -5.19 9.76 11.45
N THR A 82 -5.74 10.94 11.16
CA THR A 82 -6.50 11.21 9.94
C THR A 82 -5.75 10.85 8.66
N VAL A 83 -4.41 11.02 8.66
CA VAL A 83 -3.53 10.64 7.55
C VAL A 83 -3.48 9.13 7.29
N ALA A 84 -3.84 8.31 8.27
CA ALA A 84 -3.88 6.85 8.14
C ALA A 84 -5.25 6.33 7.70
N LEU A 85 -6.29 7.17 7.71
CA LEU A 85 -7.68 6.79 7.42
C LEU A 85 -8.16 7.27 6.05
N TYR A 86 -8.05 8.57 5.79
CA TYR A 86 -8.72 9.19 4.65
C TYR A 86 -7.88 9.12 3.37
N GLY A 87 -8.43 8.43 2.36
CA GLY A 87 -7.79 8.20 1.06
C GLY A 87 -7.84 9.38 0.08
N GLY A 88 -8.46 10.47 0.50
CA GLY A 88 -8.67 11.65 -0.35
C GLY A 88 -9.83 11.51 -1.33
N GLY A 89 -10.40 12.67 -1.69
CA GLY A 89 -11.56 12.72 -2.57
C GLY A 89 -12.87 12.20 -1.97
N PRO A 90 -13.96 12.29 -2.75
CA PRO A 90 -15.29 11.86 -2.29
C PRO A 90 -15.44 10.33 -2.21
N ASP A 91 -14.58 9.58 -2.86
CA ASP A 91 -14.58 8.11 -2.94
C ASP A 91 -13.40 7.45 -2.21
N GLY A 92 -12.51 8.23 -1.59
CA GLY A 92 -11.35 7.73 -0.86
C GLY A 92 -10.25 7.13 -1.74
N LEU A 93 -10.24 7.41 -3.05
CA LEU A 93 -9.38 6.72 -4.01
C LEU A 93 -8.13 7.52 -4.45
N GLU A 94 -7.97 8.79 -4.08
CA GLU A 94 -6.84 9.60 -4.54
C GLU A 94 -5.51 8.97 -4.13
N ILE A 95 -5.29 8.74 -2.84
CA ILE A 95 -4.06 8.11 -2.33
C ILE A 95 -3.87 6.67 -2.84
N PRO A 96 -4.88 5.78 -2.81
CA PRO A 96 -4.75 4.44 -3.41
C PRO A 96 -4.33 4.46 -4.87
N ILE A 97 -4.87 5.37 -5.70
CA ILE A 97 -4.52 5.48 -7.11
C ILE A 97 -3.08 5.98 -7.28
N ASP A 98 -2.64 6.98 -6.51
CA ASP A 98 -1.27 7.49 -6.58
C ASP A 98 -0.25 6.41 -6.19
N VAL A 99 -0.50 5.65 -5.12
CA VAL A 99 0.33 4.50 -4.73
C VAL A 99 0.34 3.42 -5.82
N LEU A 100 -0.82 3.16 -6.45
CA LEU A 100 -0.92 2.20 -7.56
C LEU A 100 -0.08 2.65 -8.76
N VAL A 101 -0.17 3.93 -9.15
CA VAL A 101 0.63 4.51 -10.25
C VAL A 101 2.12 4.42 -9.92
N ARG A 102 2.52 4.75 -8.69
CA ARG A 102 3.91 4.61 -8.26
C ARG A 102 4.37 3.15 -8.33
N SER A 103 3.52 2.21 -7.94
CA SER A 103 3.82 0.76 -7.99
C SER A 103 4.12 0.26 -9.40
N VAL A 104 3.43 0.77 -10.42
CA VAL A 104 3.73 0.41 -11.83
C VAL A 104 5.18 0.72 -12.18
N ALA A 105 5.68 1.88 -11.77
CA ALA A 105 7.06 2.26 -12.06
C ALA A 105 8.08 1.40 -11.31
N LEU A 106 7.80 1.06 -10.05
CA LEU A 106 8.69 0.24 -9.21
C LEU A 106 8.77 -1.21 -9.66
N LEU A 107 7.62 -1.82 -9.98
CA LEU A 107 7.55 -3.25 -10.29
C LEU A 107 8.31 -3.60 -11.56
N ARG A 108 9.00 -4.73 -11.58
CA ARG A 108 9.52 -5.35 -12.81
C ARG A 108 8.38 -5.96 -13.63
N THR A 109 8.64 -6.30 -14.87
CA THR A 109 7.70 -7.10 -15.69
C THR A 109 7.37 -8.41 -14.97
N GLY A 110 6.08 -8.71 -14.84
CA GLY A 110 5.57 -9.85 -14.07
C GLY A 110 5.58 -9.65 -12.54
N GLY A 111 5.99 -8.48 -12.06
CA GLY A 111 5.88 -8.11 -10.65
C GLY A 111 4.42 -7.87 -10.24
N VAL A 112 4.15 -7.96 -8.94
CA VAL A 112 2.78 -7.99 -8.40
C VAL A 112 2.56 -6.86 -7.40
N LEU A 113 1.45 -6.15 -7.54
CA LEU A 113 0.89 -5.28 -6.52
C LEU A 113 -0.21 -6.04 -5.77
N VAL A 114 -0.17 -6.00 -4.44
CA VAL A 114 -1.28 -6.38 -3.56
C VAL A 114 -1.63 -5.17 -2.71
N MET A 115 -2.87 -4.66 -2.83
CA MET A 115 -3.31 -3.44 -2.16
C MET A 115 -4.67 -3.66 -1.49
N GLU A 116 -4.75 -3.40 -0.19
CA GLU A 116 -6.02 -3.41 0.52
C GLU A 116 -6.91 -2.24 0.09
N HIS A 117 -8.23 -2.44 0.14
CA HIS A 117 -9.22 -1.42 -0.19
C HIS A 117 -10.56 -1.70 0.48
N ASP A 118 -11.46 -0.72 0.49
CA ASP A 118 -12.84 -0.92 0.89
C ASP A 118 -13.60 -1.83 -0.11
N HIS A 119 -14.55 -2.60 0.41
CA HIS A 119 -15.31 -3.60 -0.37
C HIS A 119 -16.04 -3.01 -1.58
N GLU A 120 -16.37 -1.72 -1.59
CA GLU A 120 -17.03 -1.03 -2.69
C GLU A 120 -16.06 -0.49 -3.75
N GLN A 121 -14.77 -0.38 -3.44
CA GLN A 121 -13.75 0.25 -4.30
C GLN A 121 -13.14 -0.70 -5.35
N GLY A 122 -13.32 -2.01 -5.23
CA GLY A 122 -12.63 -3.02 -6.05
C GLY A 122 -12.79 -2.82 -7.56
N ALA A 123 -13.98 -2.45 -8.05
CA ALA A 123 -14.22 -2.25 -9.47
C ALA A 123 -13.44 -1.04 -10.04
N LEU A 124 -13.41 0.05 -9.29
CA LEU A 124 -12.70 1.28 -9.66
C LEU A 124 -11.19 1.07 -9.66
N LEU A 125 -10.66 0.40 -8.63
CA LEU A 125 -9.22 0.11 -8.54
C LEU A 125 -8.75 -0.86 -9.62
N ARG A 126 -9.55 -1.88 -10.00
CA ARG A 126 -9.20 -2.72 -11.16
C ARG A 126 -9.14 -1.92 -12.45
N ALA A 127 -10.11 -1.04 -12.68
CA ALA A 127 -10.10 -0.17 -13.87
C ALA A 127 -8.89 0.77 -13.88
N ALA A 128 -8.58 1.39 -12.73
CA ALA A 128 -7.41 2.24 -12.56
C ALA A 128 -6.10 1.48 -12.81
N ALA A 129 -5.98 0.25 -12.29
CA ALA A 129 -4.81 -0.60 -12.49
C ALA A 129 -4.56 -0.91 -13.97
N LEU A 130 -5.60 -1.33 -14.69
CA LEU A 130 -5.48 -1.60 -16.13
C LEU A 130 -5.16 -0.32 -16.91
N GLY A 131 -5.78 0.82 -16.55
CA GLY A 131 -5.48 2.13 -17.14
C GLY A 131 -4.06 2.62 -16.87
N ALA A 132 -3.47 2.29 -15.73
CA ALA A 132 -2.10 2.62 -15.36
C ALA A 132 -1.05 1.72 -16.03
N GLY A 133 -1.43 0.60 -16.64
CA GLY A 133 -0.52 -0.28 -17.39
C GLY A 133 -0.24 -1.64 -16.77
N PHE A 134 -0.99 -2.05 -15.73
CA PHE A 134 -1.00 -3.45 -15.31
C PHE A 134 -1.68 -4.32 -16.39
N LYS A 135 -1.18 -5.53 -16.58
CA LYS A 135 -1.72 -6.49 -17.56
C LYS A 135 -2.93 -7.25 -17.05
N GLN A 136 -2.98 -7.44 -15.74
CA GLN A 136 -4.05 -8.14 -15.05
C GLN A 136 -4.39 -7.41 -13.77
N ALA A 137 -5.66 -7.35 -13.43
CA ALA A 137 -6.16 -6.78 -12.18
C ALA A 137 -7.39 -7.56 -11.73
N GLU A 138 -7.34 -8.09 -10.53
CA GLU A 138 -8.41 -8.88 -9.92
C GLU A 138 -8.64 -8.44 -8.48
N THR A 139 -9.86 -8.62 -7.97
CA THR A 139 -10.18 -8.39 -6.57
C THR A 139 -10.20 -9.72 -5.84
N GLY A 140 -9.49 -9.77 -4.72
CA GLY A 140 -9.55 -10.89 -3.80
C GLY A 140 -10.40 -10.59 -2.58
N GLN A 141 -10.88 -11.65 -1.94
CA GLN A 141 -11.76 -11.58 -0.79
C GLN A 141 -11.04 -11.88 0.52
N ASP A 142 -11.54 -11.31 1.61
CA ASP A 142 -11.12 -11.66 2.96
C ASP A 142 -11.73 -12.99 3.42
N LEU A 143 -11.41 -13.41 4.65
CA LEU A 143 -11.92 -14.66 5.22
C LEU A 143 -13.44 -14.66 5.46
N THR A 144 -14.10 -13.51 5.36
CA THR A 144 -15.55 -13.37 5.47
C THR A 144 -16.26 -13.37 4.11
N GLY A 145 -15.50 -13.44 3.01
CA GLY A 145 -16.01 -13.42 1.64
C GLY A 145 -16.32 -12.03 1.10
N ARG A 146 -15.83 -10.97 1.75
CA ARG A 146 -15.97 -9.59 1.26
C ARG A 146 -14.76 -9.22 0.41
N ASP A 147 -15.00 -8.51 -0.68
CA ASP A 147 -13.95 -7.91 -1.49
C ASP A 147 -13.05 -7.03 -0.60
N ARG A 148 -11.73 -7.27 -0.61
CA ARG A 148 -10.84 -6.64 0.35
C ARG A 148 -9.51 -6.18 -0.23
N TYR A 149 -9.03 -6.78 -1.30
CA TYR A 149 -7.75 -6.38 -1.87
C TYR A 149 -7.70 -6.51 -3.39
N LEU A 150 -7.00 -5.57 -4.00
CA LEU A 150 -6.58 -5.63 -5.39
C LEU A 150 -5.32 -6.50 -5.50
N ARG A 151 -5.28 -7.43 -6.46
CA ARG A 151 -4.07 -8.05 -6.95
C ARG A 151 -3.87 -7.65 -8.41
N ALA A 152 -2.76 -6.99 -8.73
CA ALA A 152 -2.47 -6.57 -10.10
C ALA A 152 -1.08 -7.02 -10.53
N VAL A 153 -0.92 -7.41 -11.82
CA VAL A 153 0.34 -7.93 -12.40
C VAL A 153 0.80 -6.99 -13.51
N ARG A 154 2.07 -6.54 -13.42
CA ARG A 154 2.71 -5.66 -14.40
C ARG A 154 3.09 -6.37 -15.70
#